data_c764f399deb036cc6252e66c4998bc8f
#
_entry.id   c764f399deb036cc6252e66c4998bc8f
#
_cell.length_a   1.000
_cell.length_b   1.000
_cell.length_c   1.000
_cell.angle_alpha   90.00
_cell.angle_beta   90.00
_cell.angle_gamma   90.00
#
_symmetry.space_group_name_H-M   'P 1'
#
loop_
_entity.id
_entity.type
_entity.pdbx_description
1 polymer ?
#
loop_
_entity_poly.entity_id
_entity_poly.type
_entity_poly.pdbx_seq_one_letter_code
_entity_poly.pdbx_strand_id
1 'polypeptide(L)'
;MTASNELEYQPGSRGRVLRNLPGITRMREMEVAETQALSVVQADALRMCGRGHRFTSADIRRLHRMWLGEIYPWAGNYRTVNIGKGGFQFAHAPLISKLMAVFSKEVLGRHTPCGAAADVAVARSLAEVHAELILIHPFLDGNGRLARLVAVLMASQAGINPIRLSALAGRGKRTYIQAIQTAMSRDYEPLESLFASAIDGPWRGGASST
;
A
#
# COMPACT_ATOMS: atom_id res chain seq x y z
N MET A 1 28.79 -8.07 -15.66
CA MET A 1 27.84 -8.13 -14.53
C MET A 1 26.45 -8.26 -15.15
N THR A 2 25.91 -9.46 -15.17
CA THR A 2 24.58 -9.77 -15.69
C THR A 2 23.56 -9.08 -14.79
N ALA A 3 22.69 -8.25 -15.38
CA ALA A 3 21.55 -7.70 -14.69
C ALA A 3 20.75 -8.86 -14.09
N SER A 4 20.74 -8.97 -12.77
CA SER A 4 19.96 -9.96 -12.06
C SER A 4 18.49 -9.69 -12.40
N ASN A 5 17.85 -10.70 -12.98
CA ASN A 5 16.44 -10.63 -13.38
C ASN A 5 15.62 -10.61 -12.08
N GLU A 6 15.30 -9.41 -11.58
CA GLU A 6 14.54 -9.25 -10.32
C GLU A 6 13.21 -10.00 -10.33
N LEU A 7 12.67 -10.28 -11.53
CA LEU A 7 11.45 -11.08 -11.72
C LEU A 7 11.79 -12.57 -11.87
N GLU A 8 12.50 -13.13 -10.89
CA GLU A 8 12.69 -14.57 -10.84
C GLU A 8 11.46 -15.24 -10.21
N TYR A 9 11.01 -16.32 -10.84
CA TYR A 9 9.94 -17.15 -10.30
C TYR A 9 10.51 -18.34 -9.53
N GLN A 10 9.77 -18.77 -8.51
CA GLN A 10 10.12 -19.93 -7.72
C GLN A 10 10.12 -21.20 -8.61
N PRO A 11 11.20 -21.98 -8.62
CA PRO A 11 11.22 -23.26 -9.32
C PRO A 11 10.04 -24.13 -8.90
N GLY A 12 9.38 -24.77 -9.87
CA GLY A 12 8.16 -25.57 -9.62
C GLY A 12 6.86 -24.80 -9.52
N SER A 13 6.86 -23.46 -9.47
CA SER A 13 5.63 -22.65 -9.41
C SER A 13 4.94 -22.46 -10.77
N ARG A 14 5.54 -22.92 -11.86
CA ARG A 14 5.09 -22.69 -13.24
C ARG A 14 4.97 -21.19 -13.59
N GLY A 15 5.90 -20.38 -13.10
CA GLY A 15 5.91 -18.94 -13.35
C GLY A 15 4.81 -18.14 -12.63
N ARG A 16 4.22 -18.68 -11.56
CA ARG A 16 3.10 -18.04 -10.85
C ARG A 16 3.47 -17.42 -9.51
N VAL A 17 4.53 -17.90 -8.86
CA VAL A 17 4.99 -17.41 -7.55
C VAL A 17 6.39 -16.86 -7.71
N LEU A 18 6.63 -15.64 -7.25
CA LEU A 18 7.96 -15.04 -7.23
C LEU A 18 8.91 -15.85 -6.34
N ARG A 19 10.21 -15.84 -6.69
CA ARG A 19 11.24 -16.49 -5.90
C ARG A 19 11.20 -15.99 -4.46
N ASN A 20 11.10 -16.91 -3.52
CA ASN A 20 10.88 -16.62 -2.12
C ASN A 20 11.76 -17.48 -1.21
N LEU A 21 11.98 -17.02 0.02
CA LEU A 21 12.82 -17.66 1.01
C LEU A 21 12.25 -18.99 1.53
N PRO A 22 10.91 -19.09 1.81
CA PRO A 22 10.32 -20.34 2.28
C PRO A 22 10.20 -21.44 1.23
N GLY A 23 10.50 -21.18 -0.05
CA GLY A 23 10.36 -22.16 -1.13
C GLY A 23 8.92 -22.47 -1.53
N ILE A 24 7.96 -21.60 -1.22
CA ILE A 24 6.54 -21.77 -1.53
C ILE A 24 6.33 -21.74 -3.05
N THR A 25 5.65 -22.75 -3.60
CA THR A 25 5.39 -22.90 -5.04
C THR A 25 3.93 -22.69 -5.43
N ARG A 26 2.99 -22.70 -4.45
CA ARG A 26 1.55 -22.55 -4.68
C ARG A 26 1.09 -21.14 -4.37
N MET A 27 0.37 -20.49 -5.33
CA MET A 27 -0.13 -19.14 -5.19
C MET A 27 -0.99 -18.96 -3.92
N ARG A 28 -1.94 -19.87 -3.69
CA ARG A 28 -2.83 -19.79 -2.52
C ARG A 28 -2.07 -19.87 -1.18
N GLU A 29 -1.03 -20.68 -1.12
CA GLU A 29 -0.17 -20.80 0.06
C GLU A 29 0.60 -19.51 0.30
N MET A 30 1.12 -18.91 -0.78
CA MET A 30 1.80 -17.62 -0.72
C MET A 30 0.85 -16.51 -0.27
N GLU A 31 -0.37 -16.44 -0.82
CA GLU A 31 -1.39 -15.47 -0.41
C GLU A 31 -1.72 -15.57 1.09
N VAL A 32 -1.78 -16.79 1.63
CA VAL A 32 -2.00 -17.03 3.07
C VAL A 32 -0.80 -16.52 3.88
N ALA A 33 0.42 -16.87 3.50
CA ALA A 33 1.64 -16.45 4.20
C ALA A 33 1.77 -14.92 4.23
N GLU A 34 1.60 -14.27 3.08
CA GLU A 34 1.65 -12.82 2.97
C GLU A 34 0.53 -12.12 3.78
N THR A 35 -0.68 -12.69 3.79
CA THR A 35 -1.81 -12.12 4.53
C THR A 35 -1.59 -12.22 6.04
N GLN A 36 -1.10 -13.35 6.52
CA GLN A 36 -0.77 -13.55 7.94
C GLN A 36 0.33 -12.58 8.38
N ALA A 37 1.41 -12.48 7.60
CA ALA A 37 2.48 -11.54 7.88
C ALA A 37 1.99 -10.08 7.89
N LEU A 38 1.09 -9.70 6.97
CA LEU A 38 0.54 -8.35 6.92
C LEU A 38 -0.29 -8.02 8.18
N SER A 39 -1.07 -9.00 8.68
CA SER A 39 -1.88 -8.81 9.88
C SER A 39 -1.01 -8.55 11.12
N VAL A 40 0.10 -9.26 11.26
CA VAL A 40 1.07 -9.05 12.34
C VAL A 40 1.69 -7.65 12.24
N VAL A 41 2.19 -7.29 11.07
CA VAL A 41 2.82 -5.99 10.84
C VAL A 41 1.85 -4.84 11.01
N GLN A 42 0.59 -4.98 10.64
CA GLN A 42 -0.42 -3.94 10.86
C GLN A 42 -0.59 -3.66 12.36
N ALA A 43 -0.66 -4.69 13.20
CA ALA A 43 -0.77 -4.53 14.65
C ALA A 43 0.47 -3.85 15.24
N ASP A 44 1.66 -4.25 14.80
CA ASP A 44 2.92 -3.65 15.23
C ASP A 44 3.05 -2.19 14.78
N ALA A 45 2.73 -1.90 13.52
CA ALA A 45 2.80 -0.57 12.96
C ALA A 45 1.84 0.41 13.65
N LEU A 46 0.63 -0.03 14.01
CA LEU A 46 -0.31 0.78 14.80
C LEU A 46 0.25 1.16 16.18
N ARG A 47 1.05 0.27 16.80
CA ARG A 47 1.73 0.58 18.08
C ARG A 47 2.92 1.51 17.88
N MET A 48 3.67 1.33 16.79
CA MET A 48 4.91 2.09 16.52
C MET A 48 4.65 3.49 15.95
N CYS A 49 3.65 3.62 15.08
CA CYS A 49 3.31 4.86 14.38
C CYS A 49 2.18 5.58 15.11
N GLY A 50 2.51 6.16 16.30
CA GLY A 50 1.55 6.92 17.10
C GLY A 50 1.00 8.17 16.39
N ARG A 51 0.07 8.87 17.05
CA ARG A 51 -0.66 10.03 16.48
C ARG A 51 0.25 11.15 15.96
N GLY A 52 1.44 11.34 16.53
CA GLY A 52 2.40 12.36 16.12
C GLY A 52 3.42 11.92 15.08
N HIS A 53 3.38 10.67 14.61
CA HIS A 53 4.39 10.14 13.71
C HIS A 53 4.28 10.76 12.30
N ARG A 54 5.39 11.35 11.83
CA ARG A 54 5.53 11.84 10.45
C ARG A 54 6.12 10.74 9.58
N PHE A 55 5.33 10.24 8.66
CA PHE A 55 5.80 9.22 7.73
C PHE A 55 6.84 9.77 6.76
N THR A 56 7.82 8.94 6.46
CA THR A 56 8.87 9.20 5.47
C THR A 56 8.97 8.04 4.47
N SER A 57 9.71 8.22 3.39
CA SER A 57 10.02 7.13 2.46
C SER A 57 10.81 5.99 3.13
N ALA A 58 11.56 6.28 4.19
CA ALA A 58 12.24 5.25 4.99
C ALA A 58 11.24 4.38 5.76
N ASP A 59 10.16 4.97 6.29
CA ASP A 59 9.09 4.21 6.95
C ASP A 59 8.34 3.32 5.96
N ILE A 60 8.08 3.81 4.75
CA ILE A 60 7.45 3.01 3.67
C ILE A 60 8.30 1.76 3.36
N ARG A 61 9.63 1.94 3.24
CA ARG A 61 10.55 0.81 3.04
C ARG A 61 10.60 -0.12 4.25
N ARG A 62 10.60 0.43 5.47
CA ARG A 62 10.62 -0.33 6.71
C ARG A 62 9.36 -1.18 6.84
N LEU A 63 8.18 -0.61 6.65
CA LEU A 63 6.90 -1.33 6.70
C LEU A 63 6.86 -2.48 5.68
N HIS A 64 7.33 -2.22 4.47
CA HIS A 64 7.42 -3.26 3.43
C HIS A 64 8.38 -4.39 3.82
N ARG A 65 9.53 -4.06 4.42
CA ARG A 65 10.51 -5.04 4.89
C ARG A 65 9.99 -5.82 6.09
N MET A 66 9.34 -5.18 7.05
CA MET A 66 8.73 -5.85 8.20
C MET A 66 7.68 -6.86 7.75
N TRP A 67 6.90 -6.51 6.72
CA TRP A 67 5.86 -7.38 6.20
C TRP A 67 6.40 -8.56 5.39
N LEU A 68 7.28 -8.31 4.44
CA LEU A 68 7.70 -9.29 3.43
C LEU A 68 9.14 -9.81 3.61
N GLY A 69 9.89 -9.34 4.61
CA GLY A 69 11.30 -9.65 4.75
C GLY A 69 11.62 -11.12 4.99
N GLU A 70 10.73 -11.85 5.66
CA GLU A 70 10.86 -13.30 5.88
C GLU A 70 10.36 -14.12 4.67
N ILE A 71 9.74 -13.45 3.69
CA ILE A 71 9.19 -14.10 2.49
C ILE A 71 10.08 -13.82 1.28
N TYR A 72 10.51 -12.57 1.10
CA TYR A 72 11.24 -12.15 -0.10
C TYR A 72 12.55 -11.44 0.21
N PRO A 73 13.66 -11.82 -0.44
CA PRO A 73 14.98 -11.20 -0.20
C PRO A 73 15.05 -9.73 -0.65
N TRP A 74 14.19 -9.31 -1.57
CA TRP A 74 14.11 -7.93 -2.07
C TRP A 74 13.20 -7.02 -1.22
N ALA A 75 12.54 -7.52 -0.19
CA ALA A 75 11.61 -6.75 0.64
C ALA A 75 12.25 -5.46 1.21
N GLY A 76 11.55 -4.35 1.08
CA GLY A 76 12.04 -3.02 1.49
C GLY A 76 13.04 -2.38 0.53
N ASN A 77 13.42 -3.03 -0.57
CA ASN A 77 14.25 -2.44 -1.61
C ASN A 77 13.39 -1.97 -2.78
N TYR A 78 13.71 -0.81 -3.34
CA TYR A 78 13.05 -0.33 -4.54
C TYR A 78 13.39 -1.24 -5.72
N ARG A 79 12.42 -1.49 -6.58
CA ARG A 79 12.64 -2.28 -7.80
C ARG A 79 13.58 -1.56 -8.77
N THR A 80 14.34 -2.33 -9.52
CA THR A 80 15.24 -1.85 -10.59
C THR A 80 14.68 -2.13 -11.98
N VAL A 81 13.54 -2.84 -12.08
CA VAL A 81 12.88 -3.17 -13.34
C VAL A 81 11.60 -2.36 -13.52
N ASN A 82 11.24 -2.08 -14.78
CA ASN A 82 9.96 -1.47 -15.12
C ASN A 82 8.85 -2.50 -14.98
N ILE A 83 7.74 -2.09 -14.40
CA ILE A 83 6.56 -2.94 -14.24
C ILE A 83 5.31 -2.20 -14.70
N GLY A 84 4.35 -2.97 -15.19
CA GLY A 84 3.04 -2.49 -15.59
C GLY A 84 1.96 -3.51 -15.26
N LYS A 85 0.72 -3.07 -15.24
CA LYS A 85 -0.44 -3.94 -14.99
C LYS A 85 -1.66 -3.46 -15.75
N GLY A 86 -2.28 -4.38 -16.51
CA GLY A 86 -3.51 -4.08 -17.24
C GLY A 86 -3.38 -2.93 -18.25
N GLY A 87 -2.24 -2.84 -18.96
CA GLY A 87 -1.94 -1.76 -19.90
C GLY A 87 -1.44 -0.46 -19.26
N PHE A 88 -1.43 -0.38 -17.94
CA PHE A 88 -0.91 0.78 -17.21
C PHE A 88 0.58 0.58 -16.88
N GLN A 89 1.42 1.59 -17.18
CA GLN A 89 2.83 1.61 -16.83
C GLN A 89 3.03 2.47 -15.58
N PHE A 90 3.67 1.89 -14.56
CA PHE A 90 4.05 2.64 -13.36
C PHE A 90 5.32 3.46 -13.59
N ALA A 91 5.75 4.23 -12.59
CA ALA A 91 6.94 5.06 -12.70
C ALA A 91 8.16 4.27 -13.20
N HIS A 92 8.98 4.91 -14.02
CA HIS A 92 10.19 4.30 -14.58
C HIS A 92 11.20 3.99 -13.46
N ALA A 93 11.74 2.76 -13.44
CA ALA A 93 12.53 2.26 -12.33
C ALA A 93 13.70 3.17 -11.90
N PRO A 94 14.53 3.73 -12.79
CA PRO A 94 15.60 4.66 -12.41
C PRO A 94 15.14 5.92 -11.68
N LEU A 95 13.86 6.30 -11.83
CA LEU A 95 13.30 7.50 -11.20
C LEU A 95 12.73 7.25 -9.80
N ILE A 96 12.55 6.00 -9.39
CA ILE A 96 11.85 5.66 -8.15
C ILE A 96 12.47 6.33 -6.92
N SER A 97 13.79 6.28 -6.77
CA SER A 97 14.47 6.88 -5.61
C SER A 97 14.20 8.38 -5.53
N LYS A 98 14.25 9.09 -6.66
CA LYS A 98 13.94 10.53 -6.73
C LYS A 98 12.46 10.79 -6.43
N LEU A 99 11.55 10.03 -7.04
CA LEU A 99 10.12 10.19 -6.82
C LEU A 99 9.73 9.89 -5.36
N MET A 100 10.32 8.87 -4.74
CA MET A 100 10.09 8.57 -3.33
C MET A 100 10.66 9.64 -2.39
N ALA A 101 11.74 10.31 -2.74
CA ALA A 101 12.25 11.46 -1.99
C ALA A 101 11.28 12.66 -2.07
N VAL A 102 10.77 12.97 -3.26
CA VAL A 102 9.76 14.01 -3.47
C VAL A 102 8.46 13.65 -2.73
N PHE A 103 7.97 12.43 -2.88
CA PHE A 103 6.79 11.92 -2.18
C PHE A 103 6.92 12.05 -0.65
N SER A 104 8.10 11.71 -0.12
CA SER A 104 8.39 11.85 1.32
C SER A 104 8.30 13.30 1.79
N LYS A 105 8.89 14.23 1.04
CA LYS A 105 8.96 15.64 1.40
C LYS A 105 7.64 16.38 1.16
N GLU A 106 7.08 16.23 -0.02
CA GLU A 106 5.99 17.09 -0.49
C GLU A 106 4.60 16.48 -0.17
N VAL A 107 4.47 15.15 -0.15
CA VAL A 107 3.18 14.49 0.09
C VAL A 107 3.08 13.99 1.51
N LEU A 108 3.95 13.09 1.94
CA LEU A 108 3.92 12.60 3.33
C LEU A 108 4.14 13.73 4.34
N GLY A 109 5.07 14.66 4.06
CA GLY A 109 5.36 15.80 4.92
C GLY A 109 4.18 16.75 5.11
N ARG A 110 3.28 16.86 4.12
CA ARG A 110 2.06 17.67 4.16
C ARG A 110 0.93 16.97 4.90
N HIS A 111 0.76 15.67 4.67
CA HIS A 111 -0.41 14.91 5.10
C HIS A 111 -0.19 14.09 6.37
N THR A 112 1.04 14.09 6.92
CA THR A 112 1.33 13.35 8.16
C THR A 112 2.07 14.21 9.19
N PRO A 113 1.76 14.11 10.49
CA PRO A 113 0.69 13.26 11.02
C PRO A 113 -0.68 13.68 10.52
N CYS A 114 -1.53 12.70 10.18
CA CYS A 114 -2.90 12.97 9.76
C CYS A 114 -3.70 13.44 11.00
N GLY A 115 -3.98 14.74 11.05
CA GLY A 115 -4.64 15.36 12.20
C GLY A 115 -6.13 15.04 12.30
N ALA A 116 -6.71 15.29 13.47
CA ALA A 116 -8.16 15.26 13.68
C ALA A 116 -8.81 16.49 13.01
N ALA A 117 -8.94 16.44 11.69
CA ALA A 117 -9.69 17.42 10.88
C ALA A 117 -11.08 16.86 10.56
N ALA A 118 -11.91 17.65 9.88
CA ALA A 118 -13.16 17.13 9.33
C ALA A 118 -12.88 15.92 8.43
N ASP A 119 -13.77 14.92 8.44
CA ASP A 119 -13.61 13.64 7.72
C ASP A 119 -13.28 13.83 6.24
N VAL A 120 -13.81 14.87 5.60
CA VAL A 120 -13.49 15.25 4.21
C VAL A 120 -12.01 15.58 4.04
N ALA A 121 -11.40 16.32 4.98
CA ALA A 121 -9.98 16.66 4.91
C ALA A 121 -9.08 15.43 5.14
N VAL A 122 -9.53 14.50 5.99
CA VAL A 122 -8.87 13.21 6.19
C VAL A 122 -8.97 12.37 4.91
N ALA A 123 -10.16 12.24 4.33
CA ALA A 123 -10.38 11.50 3.08
C ALA A 123 -9.47 12.00 1.95
N ARG A 124 -9.34 13.33 1.81
CA ARG A 124 -8.43 13.96 0.84
C ARG A 124 -6.97 13.59 1.11
N SER A 125 -6.52 13.67 2.35
CA SER A 125 -5.14 13.32 2.73
C SER A 125 -4.83 11.86 2.43
N LEU A 126 -5.77 10.95 2.74
CA LEU A 126 -5.64 9.53 2.43
C LEU A 126 -5.60 9.29 0.93
N ALA A 127 -6.44 9.97 0.15
CA ALA A 127 -6.53 9.82 -1.30
C ALA A 127 -5.23 10.24 -1.98
N GLU A 128 -4.68 11.42 -1.67
CA GLU A 128 -3.44 11.93 -2.26
C GLU A 128 -2.26 11.01 -1.93
N VAL A 129 -2.05 10.68 -0.65
CA VAL A 129 -0.95 9.79 -0.24
C VAL A 129 -1.07 8.41 -0.89
N HIS A 130 -2.28 7.86 -0.91
CA HIS A 130 -2.52 6.54 -1.49
C HIS A 130 -2.28 6.53 -3.00
N ALA A 131 -2.82 7.51 -3.74
CA ALA A 131 -2.66 7.61 -5.18
C ALA A 131 -1.19 7.76 -5.58
N GLU A 132 -0.48 8.70 -4.98
CA GLU A 132 0.92 8.95 -5.30
C GLU A 132 1.80 7.73 -5.05
N LEU A 133 1.60 7.02 -3.93
CA LEU A 133 2.33 5.79 -3.64
C LEU A 133 2.01 4.67 -4.66
N ILE A 134 0.76 4.54 -5.09
CA ILE A 134 0.36 3.58 -6.13
C ILE A 134 0.93 3.94 -7.49
N LEU A 135 0.96 5.21 -7.87
CA LEU A 135 1.51 5.66 -9.15
C LEU A 135 3.03 5.47 -9.25
N ILE A 136 3.75 5.71 -8.16
CA ILE A 136 5.19 5.43 -8.08
C ILE A 136 5.44 3.92 -8.14
N HIS A 137 4.67 3.12 -7.41
CA HIS A 137 4.78 1.65 -7.36
C HIS A 137 6.21 1.17 -7.07
N PRO A 138 6.79 1.54 -5.93
CA PRO A 138 8.23 1.46 -5.73
C PRO A 138 8.81 0.06 -5.58
N PHE A 139 8.00 -0.95 -5.27
CA PHE A 139 8.45 -2.32 -5.00
C PHE A 139 8.03 -3.30 -6.10
N LEU A 140 8.66 -4.48 -6.13
CA LEU A 140 8.33 -5.54 -7.09
C LEU A 140 6.89 -6.05 -6.92
N ASP A 141 6.44 -6.23 -5.68
CA ASP A 141 5.07 -6.59 -5.34
C ASP A 141 4.66 -5.92 -4.01
N GLY A 142 3.41 -6.09 -3.60
CA GLY A 142 2.89 -5.60 -2.33
C GLY A 142 2.46 -4.13 -2.31
N ASN A 143 2.74 -3.33 -3.33
CA ASN A 143 2.48 -1.89 -3.34
C ASN A 143 1.03 -1.52 -2.96
N GLY A 144 0.04 -2.21 -3.52
CA GLY A 144 -1.37 -1.92 -3.22
C GLY A 144 -1.77 -2.26 -1.77
N ARG A 145 -1.23 -3.33 -1.21
CA ARG A 145 -1.47 -3.73 0.18
C ARG A 145 -0.77 -2.79 1.15
N LEU A 146 0.47 -2.40 0.83
CA LEU A 146 1.22 -1.42 1.59
C LEU A 146 0.54 -0.04 1.59
N ALA A 147 0.06 0.44 0.44
CA ALA A 147 -0.66 1.71 0.36
C ALA A 147 -1.94 1.70 1.21
N ARG A 148 -2.66 0.57 1.27
CA ARG A 148 -3.78 0.41 2.20
C ARG A 148 -3.35 0.38 3.66
N LEU A 149 -2.25 -0.27 4.00
CA LEU A 149 -1.69 -0.24 5.34
C LEU A 149 -1.36 1.19 5.79
N VAL A 150 -0.70 1.97 4.93
CA VAL A 150 -0.40 3.39 5.21
C VAL A 150 -1.68 4.19 5.44
N ALA A 151 -2.71 3.98 4.62
CA ALA A 151 -4.01 4.62 4.80
C ALA A 151 -4.66 4.25 6.15
N VAL A 152 -4.58 2.99 6.59
CA VAL A 152 -5.05 2.56 7.92
C VAL A 152 -4.30 3.29 9.03
N LEU A 153 -2.98 3.40 8.93
CA LEU A 153 -2.16 4.10 9.93
C LEU A 153 -2.47 5.59 9.99
N MET A 154 -2.64 6.25 8.85
CA MET A 154 -3.03 7.66 8.77
C MET A 154 -4.44 7.89 9.33
N ALA A 155 -5.41 7.03 8.99
CA ALA A 155 -6.76 7.10 9.55
C ALA A 155 -6.75 6.94 11.08
N SER A 156 -5.93 6.04 11.60
CA SER A 156 -5.74 5.86 13.04
C SER A 156 -5.15 7.12 13.70
N GLN A 157 -4.24 7.83 13.04
CA GLN A 157 -3.73 9.13 13.53
C GLN A 157 -4.83 10.17 13.69
N ALA A 158 -5.78 10.20 12.73
CA ALA A 158 -6.96 11.07 12.78
C ALA A 158 -8.04 10.60 13.77
N GLY A 159 -7.86 9.47 14.43
CA GLY A 159 -8.84 8.90 15.36
C GLY A 159 -9.92 8.04 14.68
N ILE A 160 -9.79 7.76 13.39
CA ILE A 160 -10.72 6.96 12.59
C ILE A 160 -10.24 5.50 12.61
N ASN A 161 -10.90 4.66 13.39
CA ASN A 161 -10.58 3.23 13.48
C ASN A 161 -11.84 2.43 13.89
N PRO A 162 -12.24 1.43 13.09
CA PRO A 162 -11.61 0.98 11.84
C PRO A 162 -12.05 1.77 10.59
N ILE A 163 -11.13 1.97 9.65
CA ILE A 163 -11.45 2.42 8.29
C ILE A 163 -11.78 1.21 7.39
N ARG A 164 -12.78 1.32 6.53
CA ARG A 164 -13.25 0.23 5.66
C ARG A 164 -12.76 0.36 4.24
N LEU A 165 -11.67 -0.32 3.94
CA LEU A 165 -11.06 -0.29 2.60
C LEU A 165 -11.62 -1.36 1.63
N SER A 166 -12.76 -1.98 1.93
CA SER A 166 -13.41 -2.96 1.04
C SER A 166 -13.85 -2.37 -0.30
N ALA A 167 -14.18 -1.08 -0.34
CA ALA A 167 -14.49 -0.35 -1.57
C ALA A 167 -13.31 -0.27 -2.54
N LEU A 168 -12.06 -0.37 -2.04
CA LEU A 168 -10.84 -0.38 -2.85
C LEU A 168 -10.48 -1.78 -3.39
N ALA A 169 -11.34 -2.77 -3.18
CA ALA A 169 -11.10 -4.16 -3.56
C ALA A 169 -12.43 -4.82 -4.01
N GLY A 170 -12.37 -6.08 -4.44
CA GLY A 170 -13.56 -6.85 -4.79
C GLY A 170 -14.41 -6.17 -5.88
N ARG A 171 -15.69 -5.96 -5.62
CA ARG A 171 -16.64 -5.33 -6.55
C ARG A 171 -16.27 -3.87 -6.88
N GLY A 172 -15.66 -3.13 -5.96
CA GLY A 172 -15.20 -1.75 -6.15
C GLY A 172 -13.90 -1.60 -6.93
N LYS A 173 -13.21 -2.70 -7.25
CA LYS A 173 -11.87 -2.69 -7.86
C LYS A 173 -11.82 -1.91 -9.17
N ARG A 174 -12.86 -1.99 -10.01
CA ARG A 174 -12.91 -1.26 -11.29
C ARG A 174 -12.95 0.26 -11.08
N THR A 175 -13.85 0.73 -10.22
CA THR A 175 -13.98 2.15 -9.84
C THR A 175 -12.69 2.66 -9.20
N TYR A 176 -12.09 1.87 -8.31
CA TYR A 176 -10.81 2.19 -7.70
C TYR A 176 -9.68 2.33 -8.73
N ILE A 177 -9.55 1.42 -9.71
CA ILE A 177 -8.54 1.53 -10.77
C ILE A 177 -8.75 2.80 -11.59
N GLN A 178 -10.00 3.12 -11.95
CA GLN A 178 -10.33 4.36 -12.66
C GLN A 178 -9.93 5.60 -11.84
N ALA A 179 -10.23 5.63 -10.55
CA ALA A 179 -9.84 6.72 -9.66
C ALA A 179 -8.31 6.90 -9.57
N ILE A 180 -7.55 5.80 -9.52
CA ILE A 180 -6.07 5.86 -9.59
C ILE A 180 -5.60 6.40 -10.94
N GLN A 181 -6.24 6.04 -12.05
CA GLN A 181 -5.88 6.55 -13.37
C GLN A 181 -6.17 8.06 -13.48
N THR A 182 -7.29 8.53 -12.94
CA THR A 182 -7.64 9.96 -12.88
C THR A 182 -6.61 10.76 -12.06
N ALA A 183 -6.09 10.17 -10.99
CA ALA A 183 -5.06 10.80 -10.15
C ALA A 183 -3.73 11.08 -10.89
N MET A 184 -3.48 10.51 -12.07
CA MET A 184 -2.32 10.86 -12.91
C MET A 184 -2.31 12.33 -13.34
N SER A 185 -3.48 12.94 -13.51
CA SER A 185 -3.68 14.36 -13.77
C SER A 185 -3.79 15.21 -12.50
N ARG A 186 -3.47 14.63 -11.33
CA ARG A 186 -3.64 15.25 -10.01
C ARG A 186 -5.09 15.55 -9.64
N ASP A 187 -6.02 14.88 -10.27
CA ASP A 187 -7.41 14.88 -9.86
C ASP A 187 -7.65 13.69 -8.92
N TYR A 188 -7.70 13.99 -7.62
CA TYR A 188 -7.89 12.99 -6.56
C TYR A 188 -9.35 12.86 -6.12
N GLU A 189 -10.27 13.69 -6.63
CA GLU A 189 -11.68 13.73 -6.20
C GLU A 189 -12.39 12.36 -6.25
N PRO A 190 -12.23 11.55 -7.33
CA PRO A 190 -12.85 10.22 -7.35
C PRO A 190 -12.31 9.29 -6.25
N LEU A 191 -11.04 9.42 -5.89
CA LEU A 191 -10.44 8.62 -4.83
C LEU A 191 -10.79 9.17 -3.44
N GLU A 192 -10.90 10.49 -3.27
CA GLU A 192 -11.41 11.16 -2.06
C GLU A 192 -12.81 10.63 -1.73
N SER A 193 -13.70 10.54 -2.71
CA SER A 193 -15.06 10.01 -2.54
C SER A 193 -15.06 8.55 -2.05
N LEU A 194 -14.13 7.72 -2.56
CA LEU A 194 -13.99 6.35 -2.09
C LEU A 194 -13.48 6.29 -0.64
N PHE A 195 -12.53 7.15 -0.26
CA PHE A 195 -12.05 7.22 1.13
C PHE A 195 -13.09 7.81 2.07
N ALA A 196 -13.85 8.83 1.67
CA ALA A 196 -14.97 9.35 2.46
C ALA A 196 -15.98 8.24 2.77
N SER A 197 -16.38 7.47 1.75
CA SER A 197 -17.26 6.30 1.96
C SER A 197 -16.64 5.22 2.87
N ALA A 198 -15.32 5.11 2.89
CA ALA A 198 -14.61 4.16 3.75
C ALA A 198 -14.56 4.64 5.22
N ILE A 199 -14.63 5.96 5.46
CA ILE A 199 -14.69 6.59 6.77
C ILE A 199 -16.12 6.54 7.32
N ASP A 200 -17.11 6.96 6.54
CA ASP A 200 -18.51 7.12 6.96
C ASP A 200 -19.30 5.82 7.07
N GLY A 201 -18.75 4.72 6.57
CA GLY A 201 -19.46 3.44 6.55
C GLY A 201 -19.95 3.00 7.94
N PRO A 202 -21.27 2.67 8.13
CA PRO A 202 -21.78 2.25 9.42
C PRO A 202 -20.99 1.05 9.97
N TRP A 203 -20.55 1.13 11.22
CA TRP A 203 -19.88 0.02 11.89
C TRP A 203 -20.89 -1.12 12.06
N ARG A 204 -20.81 -2.13 11.20
CA ARG A 204 -21.54 -3.39 11.41
C ARG A 204 -20.64 -4.25 12.32
N GLY A 205 -20.68 -3.90 13.61
CA GLY A 205 -20.12 -4.77 14.64
C GLY A 205 -20.75 -6.13 14.49
N GLY A 206 -19.94 -7.18 14.44
CA GLY A 206 -20.43 -8.54 14.55
C GLY A 206 -21.27 -8.62 15.83
N ALA A 207 -22.53 -8.95 15.68
CA ALA A 207 -23.36 -9.31 16.82
C ALA A 207 -22.64 -10.44 17.54
N SER A 208 -22.15 -10.15 18.74
CA SER A 208 -21.78 -11.21 19.68
C SER A 208 -23.09 -11.93 19.98
N SER A 209 -23.24 -13.12 19.41
CA SER A 209 -24.27 -14.04 19.85
C SER A 209 -23.92 -14.43 21.29
N THR A 210 -24.73 -13.96 22.22
CA THR A 210 -24.83 -14.54 23.59
C THR A 210 -25.23 -15.99 23.50
#